data_088e31158d13f985871a55dd1f1bef9b
#
_entry.id   088e31158d13f985871a55dd1f1bef9b
#
_cell.length_a   1.000
_cell.length_b   1.000
_cell.length_c   1.000
_cell.angle_alpha   90.00
_cell.angle_beta   90.00
_cell.angle_gamma   90.00
#
_symmetry.space_group_name_H-M   'P 1'
#
loop_
_entity.id
_entity.type
_entity.pdbx_description
1 polymer ?
#
loop_
_entity_poly.entity_id
_entity_poly.type
_entity_poly.pdbx_seq_one_letter_code
_entity_poly.pdbx_strand_id
1 'polypeptide(L)'
;ESQKPKIAMYVKRPFGEKLNASFDFLKENWKLLLKFTTYLLLPLCLIQALSLNGLMSGALSISAIASSTAMAASSSSLIAFGSYYGLYMFLYLIGIILLTSLVYGLIRTYNEREERLQGVTLGMLKPRLFRNIKRLLLMTGACILLVLFVGIFVGLLVALTPFTLFLTIPFIIAFSVPLALL
;
A
#
# COMPACT_ATOMS: atom_id res chain seq x y z
N GLU A 1 -18.21 34.23 -20.55
CA GLU A 1 -18.17 32.75 -20.43
C GLU A 1 -18.91 32.36 -19.16
N SER A 2 -20.08 31.76 -19.28
CA SER A 2 -20.84 31.26 -18.15
C SER A 2 -20.06 30.12 -17.49
N GLN A 3 -19.40 30.42 -16.38
CA GLN A 3 -18.71 29.39 -15.61
C GLN A 3 -19.75 28.38 -15.14
N LYS A 4 -19.54 27.11 -15.49
CA LYS A 4 -20.36 26.01 -14.96
C LYS A 4 -20.44 26.09 -13.43
N PRO A 5 -21.57 25.74 -12.81
CA PRO A 5 -21.70 25.79 -11.36
C PRO A 5 -20.62 24.95 -10.69
N LYS A 6 -20.13 25.40 -9.54
CA LYS A 6 -19.09 24.70 -8.77
C LYS A 6 -19.58 23.31 -8.34
N ILE A 7 -18.74 22.29 -8.49
CA ILE A 7 -19.09 20.93 -8.11
C ILE A 7 -19.11 20.83 -6.58
N ALA A 8 -20.27 20.52 -5.99
CA ALA A 8 -20.40 20.36 -4.54
C ALA A 8 -19.83 19.01 -4.12
N MET A 9 -18.63 18.99 -3.52
CA MET A 9 -17.91 17.76 -3.16
C MET A 9 -18.50 17.03 -1.93
N TYR A 10 -19.06 17.78 -0.97
CA TYR A 10 -19.52 17.23 0.33
C TYR A 10 -21.05 17.12 0.41
N VAL A 11 -21.68 16.51 -0.59
CA VAL A 11 -23.12 16.26 -0.62
C VAL A 11 -23.38 14.77 -0.63
N LYS A 12 -24.43 14.32 0.09
CA LYS A 12 -24.90 12.94 0.02
C LYS A 12 -25.49 12.68 -1.37
N ARG A 13 -24.83 11.81 -2.14
CA ARG A 13 -25.22 11.43 -3.49
C ARG A 13 -25.21 9.92 -3.64
N PRO A 14 -26.05 9.34 -4.50
CA PRO A 14 -25.93 7.95 -4.91
C PRO A 14 -24.58 7.69 -5.61
N PHE A 15 -24.15 6.45 -5.64
CA PHE A 15 -22.81 6.06 -6.12
C PHE A 15 -22.49 6.56 -7.53
N GLY A 16 -23.45 6.46 -8.47
CA GLY A 16 -23.28 6.93 -9.86
C GLY A 16 -23.02 8.43 -9.96
N GLU A 17 -23.73 9.24 -9.18
CA GLU A 17 -23.51 10.69 -9.16
C GLU A 17 -22.17 11.07 -8.52
N LYS A 18 -21.67 10.29 -7.55
CA LYS A 18 -20.32 10.47 -6.99
C LYS A 18 -19.24 10.24 -8.04
N LEU A 19 -19.38 9.19 -8.85
CA LEU A 19 -18.46 8.91 -9.94
C LEU A 19 -18.49 10.03 -10.99
N ASN A 20 -19.66 10.47 -11.41
CA ASN A 20 -19.78 11.57 -12.37
C ASN A 20 -19.13 12.86 -11.84
N ALA A 21 -19.39 13.23 -10.60
CA ALA A 21 -18.77 14.40 -9.98
C ALA A 21 -17.24 14.28 -9.90
N SER A 22 -16.71 13.08 -9.70
CA SER A 22 -15.26 12.83 -9.71
C SER A 22 -14.66 12.98 -11.10
N PHE A 23 -15.35 12.47 -12.14
CA PHE A 23 -14.95 12.65 -13.53
C PHE A 23 -15.02 14.11 -13.99
N ASP A 24 -16.04 14.84 -13.57
CA ASP A 24 -16.19 16.26 -13.89
C ASP A 24 -15.06 17.07 -13.24
N PHE A 25 -14.71 16.77 -11.98
CA PHE A 25 -13.57 17.38 -11.31
C PHE A 25 -12.25 17.09 -12.02
N LEU A 26 -12.03 15.83 -12.45
CA LEU A 26 -10.87 15.43 -13.23
C LEU A 26 -10.80 16.18 -14.57
N LYS A 27 -11.91 16.25 -15.32
CA LYS A 27 -11.99 16.94 -16.60
C LYS A 27 -11.73 18.45 -16.47
N GLU A 28 -12.23 19.06 -15.40
CA GLU A 28 -12.05 20.48 -15.15
C GLU A 28 -10.60 20.83 -14.81
N ASN A 29 -9.91 19.94 -14.05
CA ASN A 29 -8.60 20.22 -13.45
C ASN A 29 -7.47 19.33 -13.94
N TRP A 30 -7.64 18.58 -15.05
CA TRP A 30 -6.73 17.54 -15.50
C TRP A 30 -5.27 18.03 -15.70
N LYS A 31 -5.09 19.24 -16.29
CA LYS A 31 -3.77 19.81 -16.55
C LYS A 31 -3.01 20.08 -15.26
N LEU A 32 -3.70 20.60 -14.25
CA LEU A 32 -3.12 20.92 -12.96
C LEU A 32 -2.83 19.68 -12.15
N LEU A 33 -3.75 18.71 -12.17
CA LEU A 33 -3.58 17.40 -11.55
C LEU A 33 -2.38 16.66 -12.15
N LEU A 34 -2.32 16.60 -13.48
CA LEU A 34 -1.20 15.94 -14.18
C LEU A 34 0.13 16.62 -13.86
N LYS A 35 0.18 17.94 -13.90
CA LYS A 35 1.39 18.71 -13.56
C LYS A 35 1.88 18.39 -12.15
N PHE A 36 0.99 18.43 -11.16
CA PHE A 36 1.40 18.22 -9.76
C PHE A 36 1.73 16.76 -9.47
N THR A 37 0.97 15.82 -10.04
CA THR A 37 1.22 14.38 -9.92
C THR A 37 2.56 14.02 -10.56
N THR A 38 2.82 14.48 -11.77
CA THR A 38 4.10 14.23 -12.45
C THR A 38 5.27 14.80 -11.68
N TYR A 39 5.18 16.07 -11.26
CA TYR A 39 6.25 16.72 -10.52
C TYR A 39 6.58 16.03 -9.19
N LEU A 40 5.54 15.52 -8.51
CA LEU A 40 5.69 14.88 -7.20
C LEU A 40 6.12 13.41 -7.31
N LEU A 41 5.54 12.65 -8.25
CA LEU A 41 5.75 11.21 -8.37
C LEU A 41 6.90 10.83 -9.30
N LEU A 42 7.25 11.66 -10.27
CA LEU A 42 8.31 11.33 -11.25
C LEU A 42 9.65 10.97 -10.57
N PRO A 43 10.19 11.77 -9.63
CA PRO A 43 11.45 11.42 -8.98
C PRO A 43 11.31 10.12 -8.16
N LEU A 44 10.16 9.90 -7.53
CA LEU A 44 9.88 8.68 -6.78
C LEU A 44 9.82 7.45 -7.69
N CYS A 45 9.15 7.56 -8.84
CA CYS A 45 9.05 6.48 -9.83
C CYS A 45 10.42 6.11 -10.41
N LEU A 46 11.32 7.08 -10.62
CA LEU A 46 12.67 6.80 -11.09
C LEU A 46 13.47 5.98 -10.07
N ILE A 47 13.43 6.36 -8.80
CA ILE A 47 14.09 5.60 -7.73
C ILE A 47 13.47 4.21 -7.59
N GLN A 48 12.13 4.11 -7.70
CA GLN A 48 11.42 2.84 -7.64
C GLN A 48 11.77 1.92 -8.82
N ALA A 49 11.96 2.47 -10.03
CA ALA A 49 12.40 1.70 -11.19
C ALA A 49 13.80 1.10 -10.99
N LEU A 50 14.72 1.83 -10.38
CA LEU A 50 16.05 1.32 -10.02
C LEU A 50 15.96 0.18 -8.99
N SER A 51 15.10 0.33 -7.99
CA SER A 51 14.85 -0.73 -6.99
C SER A 51 14.22 -1.97 -7.62
N LEU A 52 13.34 -1.81 -8.61
CA LEU A 52 12.73 -2.92 -9.35
C LEU A 52 13.77 -3.72 -10.15
N ASN A 53 14.74 -3.04 -10.76
CA ASN A 53 15.82 -3.72 -11.47
C ASN A 53 16.66 -4.60 -10.53
N GLY A 54 17.00 -4.10 -9.33
CA GLY A 54 17.68 -4.91 -8.30
C GLY A 54 16.82 -6.08 -7.79
N LEU A 55 15.50 -5.86 -7.69
CA LEU A 55 14.56 -6.92 -7.31
C LEU A 55 14.50 -8.04 -8.35
N MET A 56 14.44 -7.70 -9.64
CA MET A 56 14.41 -8.67 -10.74
C MET A 56 15.69 -9.49 -10.81
N SER A 57 16.86 -8.86 -10.67
CA SER A 57 18.15 -9.56 -10.65
C SER A 57 18.28 -10.49 -9.44
N GLY A 58 17.79 -10.05 -8.28
CA GLY A 58 17.73 -10.87 -7.06
C GLY A 58 16.79 -12.07 -7.20
N ALA A 59 15.62 -11.90 -7.81
CA ALA A 59 14.68 -12.98 -8.07
C ALA A 59 15.26 -14.05 -9.01
N LEU A 60 15.95 -13.61 -10.06
CA LEU A 60 16.63 -14.53 -10.99
C LEU A 60 17.76 -15.32 -10.31
N SER A 61 18.55 -14.69 -9.43
CA SER A 61 19.59 -15.37 -8.66
C SER A 61 19.01 -16.42 -7.71
N ILE A 62 17.90 -16.13 -7.03
CA ILE A 62 17.21 -17.08 -6.16
C ILE A 62 16.63 -18.25 -6.95
N SER A 63 16.03 -18.00 -8.11
CA SER A 63 15.51 -19.08 -8.96
C SER A 63 16.61 -20.01 -9.47
N ALA A 64 17.78 -19.47 -9.82
CA ALA A 64 18.95 -20.25 -10.22
C ALA A 64 19.50 -21.09 -9.07
N ILE A 65 19.50 -20.58 -7.84
CA ILE A 65 19.92 -21.33 -6.65
C ILE A 65 18.91 -22.42 -6.31
N ALA A 66 17.61 -22.17 -6.44
CA ALA A 66 16.56 -23.16 -6.18
C ALA A 66 16.61 -24.35 -7.15
N SER A 67 17.13 -24.15 -8.37
CA SER A 67 17.35 -25.19 -9.36
C SER A 67 18.67 -25.95 -9.20
N SER A 68 19.59 -25.45 -8.37
CA SER A 68 20.88 -26.08 -8.05
C SER A 68 20.86 -26.64 -6.63
N THR A 69 21.50 -27.82 -6.43
CA THR A 69 21.60 -28.48 -5.12
C THR A 69 22.43 -27.71 -4.08
N ALA A 70 22.88 -26.51 -4.40
CA ALA A 70 23.74 -25.65 -3.56
C ALA A 70 22.91 -24.77 -2.60
N MET A 71 22.38 -25.37 -1.57
CA MET A 71 21.58 -24.69 -0.52
C MET A 71 22.40 -23.71 0.34
N ALA A 72 23.71 -23.76 0.31
CA ALA A 72 24.60 -23.00 1.21
C ALA A 72 24.91 -21.55 0.73
N ALA A 73 24.72 -21.22 -0.56
CA ALA A 73 25.00 -19.88 -1.08
C ALA A 73 23.83 -18.90 -0.98
N SER A 74 22.74 -19.29 -0.32
CA SER A 74 21.44 -18.62 -0.43
C SER A 74 21.18 -17.46 0.53
N SER A 75 21.92 -17.34 1.63
CA SER A 75 21.62 -16.31 2.65
C SER A 75 21.89 -14.88 2.16
N SER A 76 22.99 -14.65 1.45
CA SER A 76 23.31 -13.33 0.89
C SER A 76 22.33 -12.91 -0.21
N SER A 77 21.90 -13.85 -1.07
CA SER A 77 20.92 -13.60 -2.13
C SER A 77 19.53 -13.31 -1.56
N LEU A 78 19.12 -14.01 -0.52
CA LEU A 78 17.85 -13.77 0.17
C LEU A 78 17.84 -12.42 0.88
N ILE A 79 18.95 -12.06 1.53
CA ILE A 79 19.08 -10.73 2.18
C ILE A 79 19.06 -9.62 1.13
N ALA A 80 19.78 -9.77 0.03
CA ALA A 80 19.79 -8.81 -1.07
C ALA A 80 18.38 -8.65 -1.67
N PHE A 81 17.72 -9.74 -2.01
CA PHE A 81 16.34 -9.73 -2.51
C PHE A 81 15.37 -9.07 -1.51
N GLY A 82 15.43 -9.44 -0.24
CA GLY A 82 14.61 -8.88 0.82
C GLY A 82 14.82 -7.38 1.01
N SER A 83 16.05 -6.90 0.90
CA SER A 83 16.35 -5.46 1.01
C SER A 83 15.80 -4.66 -0.19
N TYR A 84 15.95 -5.15 -1.43
CA TYR A 84 15.35 -4.51 -2.60
C TYR A 84 13.83 -4.55 -2.58
N TYR A 85 13.24 -5.66 -2.13
CA TYR A 85 11.79 -5.80 -1.96
C TYR A 85 11.27 -4.83 -0.89
N GLY A 86 11.94 -4.75 0.25
CA GLY A 86 11.61 -3.80 1.32
C GLY A 86 11.69 -2.35 0.86
N LEU A 87 12.75 -1.98 0.13
CA LEU A 87 12.92 -0.64 -0.44
C LEU A 87 11.81 -0.34 -1.45
N TYR A 88 11.51 -1.27 -2.34
CA TYR A 88 10.43 -1.12 -3.34
C TYR A 88 9.07 -0.89 -2.65
N MET A 89 8.72 -1.70 -1.66
CA MET A 89 7.48 -1.57 -0.91
C MET A 89 7.42 -0.27 -0.12
N PHE A 90 8.51 0.15 0.48
CA PHE A 90 8.60 1.42 1.20
C PHE A 90 8.36 2.62 0.27
N LEU A 91 9.00 2.65 -0.90
CA LEU A 91 8.79 3.69 -1.91
C LEU A 91 7.36 3.68 -2.45
N TYR A 92 6.78 2.50 -2.64
CA TYR A 92 5.38 2.35 -3.07
C TYR A 92 4.41 2.96 -2.05
N LEU A 93 4.60 2.68 -0.76
CA LEU A 93 3.80 3.26 0.32
C LEU A 93 3.93 4.79 0.36
N ILE A 94 5.15 5.32 0.23
CA ILE A 94 5.37 6.77 0.14
C ILE A 94 4.59 7.35 -1.05
N GLY A 95 4.63 6.71 -2.21
CA GLY A 95 3.91 7.12 -3.41
C GLY A 95 2.41 7.22 -3.20
N ILE A 96 1.80 6.21 -2.59
CA ILE A 96 0.37 6.21 -2.25
C ILE A 96 0.03 7.33 -1.27
N ILE A 97 0.84 7.51 -0.23
CA ILE A 97 0.62 8.56 0.78
C ILE A 97 0.69 9.95 0.14
N LEU A 98 1.70 10.20 -0.71
CA LEU A 98 1.87 11.46 -1.41
C LEU A 98 0.71 11.74 -2.36
N LEU A 99 0.32 10.75 -3.17
CA LEU A 99 -0.79 10.89 -4.12
C LEU A 99 -2.12 11.16 -3.39
N THR A 100 -2.42 10.38 -2.36
CA THR A 100 -3.63 10.54 -1.57
C THR A 100 -3.66 11.90 -0.89
N SER A 101 -2.55 12.33 -0.30
CA SER A 101 -2.41 13.63 0.35
C SER A 101 -2.59 14.79 -0.65
N LEU A 102 -2.04 14.65 -1.87
CA LEU A 102 -2.18 15.63 -2.94
C LEU A 102 -3.65 15.77 -3.36
N VAL A 103 -4.31 14.65 -3.63
CA VAL A 103 -5.73 14.64 -4.05
C VAL A 103 -6.63 15.26 -2.98
N TYR A 104 -6.47 14.86 -1.72
CA TYR A 104 -7.22 15.47 -0.61
C TYR A 104 -6.93 16.96 -0.45
N GLY A 105 -5.67 17.38 -0.58
CA GLY A 105 -5.28 18.78 -0.53
C GLY A 105 -5.92 19.61 -1.64
N LEU A 106 -5.99 19.06 -2.86
CA LEU A 106 -6.61 19.72 -4.01
C LEU A 106 -8.13 19.80 -3.89
N ILE A 107 -8.80 18.72 -3.50
CA ILE A 107 -10.26 18.71 -3.30
C ILE A 107 -10.66 19.72 -2.24
N ARG A 108 -9.92 19.77 -1.13
CA ARG A 108 -10.18 20.74 -0.07
C ARG A 108 -9.96 22.16 -0.54
N THR A 109 -8.87 22.43 -1.25
CA THR A 109 -8.59 23.77 -1.82
C THR A 109 -9.64 24.19 -2.83
N TYR A 110 -10.11 23.26 -3.67
CA TYR A 110 -11.20 23.49 -4.62
C TYR A 110 -12.50 23.90 -3.90
N ASN A 111 -12.80 23.27 -2.79
CA ASN A 111 -14.01 23.54 -2.03
C ASN A 111 -13.96 24.87 -1.27
N GLU A 112 -12.79 25.22 -0.70
CA GLU A 112 -12.60 26.44 0.10
C GLU A 112 -12.46 27.73 -0.73
N ARG A 113 -11.96 27.64 -2.00
CA ARG A 113 -11.70 28.78 -2.86
C ARG A 113 -12.86 29.05 -3.83
N GLU A 114 -13.27 30.30 -3.97
CA GLU A 114 -14.25 30.71 -5.00
C GLU A 114 -13.69 30.58 -6.42
N GLU A 115 -12.43 30.91 -6.60
CA GLU A 115 -11.69 30.80 -7.86
C GLU A 115 -11.32 29.35 -8.24
N ARG A 116 -11.86 28.35 -7.55
CA ARG A 116 -11.56 26.92 -7.74
C ARG A 116 -10.06 26.63 -7.58
N LEU A 117 -9.42 25.99 -8.56
CA LEU A 117 -7.98 25.67 -8.56
C LEU A 117 -7.15 26.62 -9.45
N GLN A 118 -7.74 27.70 -9.96
CA GLN A 118 -6.99 28.66 -10.78
C GLN A 118 -5.90 29.35 -9.92
N GLY A 119 -4.68 29.43 -10.47
CA GLY A 119 -3.55 30.05 -9.78
C GLY A 119 -3.00 29.30 -8.55
N VAL A 120 -3.43 28.06 -8.31
CA VAL A 120 -2.91 27.24 -7.21
C VAL A 120 -1.48 26.79 -7.53
N THR A 121 -0.55 27.08 -6.61
CA THR A 121 0.85 26.63 -6.68
C THR A 121 1.11 25.55 -5.65
N LEU A 122 2.11 24.70 -5.90
CA LEU A 122 2.55 23.66 -4.94
C LEU A 122 2.96 24.28 -3.59
N GLY A 123 3.50 25.50 -3.59
CA GLY A 123 3.85 26.22 -2.36
C GLY A 123 2.68 26.45 -1.43
N MET A 124 1.50 26.75 -1.98
CA MET A 124 0.27 26.95 -1.19
C MET A 124 -0.30 25.64 -0.63
N LEU A 125 -0.10 24.53 -1.34
CA LEU A 125 -0.50 23.19 -0.90
C LEU A 125 0.45 22.59 0.13
N LYS A 126 1.73 23.00 0.13
CA LYS A 126 2.78 22.42 0.98
C LYS A 126 2.40 22.25 2.46
N PRO A 127 1.89 23.27 3.21
CA PRO A 127 1.54 23.10 4.61
C PRO A 127 0.39 22.11 4.84
N ARG A 128 -0.57 22.04 3.90
CA ARG A 128 -1.69 21.10 3.95
C ARG A 128 -1.23 19.69 3.61
N LEU A 129 -0.33 19.59 2.63
CA LEU A 129 0.28 18.32 2.21
C LEU A 129 1.04 17.70 3.39
N PHE A 130 1.90 18.45 4.07
CA PHE A 130 2.66 17.95 5.23
C PHE A 130 1.76 17.48 6.38
N ARG A 131 0.68 18.20 6.67
CA ARG A 131 -0.27 17.79 7.72
C ARG A 131 -0.98 16.50 7.36
N ASN A 132 -1.40 16.36 6.11
CA ASN A 132 -2.06 15.16 5.62
C ASN A 132 -1.09 13.97 5.55
N ILE A 133 0.16 14.19 5.12
CA ILE A 133 1.22 13.17 5.10
C ILE A 133 1.46 12.63 6.51
N LYS A 134 1.62 13.51 7.51
CA LYS A 134 1.82 13.09 8.90
C LYS A 134 0.68 12.20 9.40
N ARG A 135 -0.57 12.59 9.14
CA ARG A 135 -1.76 11.81 9.52
C ARG A 135 -1.82 10.47 8.80
N LEU A 136 -1.58 10.47 7.49
CA LEU A 136 -1.58 9.24 6.67
C LEU A 136 -0.44 8.31 7.07
N LEU A 137 0.76 8.82 7.34
CA LEU A 137 1.89 8.05 7.86
C LEU A 137 1.54 7.37 9.19
N LEU A 138 0.91 8.08 10.12
CA LEU A 138 0.46 7.51 11.39
C LEU A 138 -0.56 6.39 11.18
N MET A 139 -1.56 6.62 10.32
CA MET A 139 -2.57 5.60 9.99
C MET A 139 -1.97 4.40 9.29
N THR A 140 -1.09 4.61 8.32
CA THR A 140 -0.39 3.53 7.61
C THR A 140 0.52 2.74 8.55
N GLY A 141 1.26 3.43 9.43
CA GLY A 141 2.07 2.78 10.46
C GLY A 141 1.25 1.92 11.41
N ALA A 142 0.10 2.41 11.86
CA ALA A 142 -0.84 1.64 12.68
C ALA A 142 -1.37 0.40 11.95
N CYS A 143 -1.72 0.52 10.66
CA CYS A 143 -2.15 -0.62 9.84
C CYS A 143 -1.02 -1.66 9.67
N ILE A 144 0.21 -1.22 9.43
CA ILE A 144 1.38 -2.12 9.31
C ILE A 144 1.60 -2.88 10.63
N LEU A 145 1.57 -2.17 11.76
CA LEU A 145 1.71 -2.81 13.08
C LEU A 145 0.60 -3.84 13.33
N LEU A 146 -0.63 -3.52 12.95
CA LEU A 146 -1.75 -4.45 13.08
C LEU A 146 -1.55 -5.70 12.21
N VAL A 147 -1.14 -5.52 10.95
CA VAL A 147 -0.86 -6.65 10.04
C VAL A 147 0.29 -7.51 10.57
N LEU A 148 1.36 -6.90 11.09
CA LEU A 148 2.47 -7.62 11.71
C LEU A 148 2.01 -8.40 12.95
N PHE A 149 1.19 -7.79 13.80
CA PHE A 149 0.65 -8.46 14.98
C PHE A 149 -0.21 -9.68 14.59
N VAL A 150 -1.11 -9.51 13.63
CA VAL A 150 -1.94 -10.62 13.11
C VAL A 150 -1.06 -11.70 12.46
N GLY A 151 -0.05 -11.31 11.68
CA GLY A 151 0.88 -12.23 11.04
C GLY A 151 1.68 -13.08 12.06
N ILE A 152 2.19 -12.44 13.12
CA ILE A 152 2.88 -13.12 14.21
C ILE A 152 1.92 -14.08 14.93
N PHE A 153 0.69 -13.63 15.21
CA PHE A 153 -0.32 -14.45 15.89
C PHE A 153 -0.70 -15.68 15.06
N VAL A 154 -0.94 -15.51 13.77
CA VAL A 154 -1.22 -16.62 12.85
C VAL A 154 0.00 -17.55 12.73
N GLY A 155 1.21 -16.99 12.62
CA GLY A 155 2.45 -17.77 12.59
C GLY A 155 2.66 -18.63 13.84
N LEU A 156 2.35 -18.10 15.02
CA LEU A 156 2.36 -18.85 16.26
C LEU A 156 1.33 -19.98 16.27
N LEU A 157 0.10 -19.72 15.81
CA LEU A 157 -0.93 -20.75 15.69
C LEU A 157 -0.48 -21.89 14.76
N VAL A 158 0.06 -21.55 13.60
CA VAL A 158 0.60 -22.54 12.65
C VAL A 158 1.77 -23.31 13.25
N ALA A 159 2.68 -22.68 13.96
CA ALA A 159 3.80 -23.33 14.63
C ALA A 159 3.36 -24.30 15.75
N LEU A 160 2.23 -24.00 16.41
CA LEU A 160 1.66 -24.88 17.44
C LEU A 160 0.85 -26.04 16.87
N THR A 161 0.45 -25.99 15.59
CA THR A 161 -0.35 -27.04 14.93
C THR A 161 0.28 -28.44 15.01
N PRO A 162 1.58 -28.65 14.72
CA PRO A 162 2.19 -29.98 14.86
C PRO A 162 2.18 -30.50 16.31
N PHE A 163 2.26 -29.60 17.28
CA PHE A 163 2.22 -29.96 18.70
C PHE A 163 0.81 -30.42 19.13
N THR A 164 -0.22 -29.77 18.64
CA THR A 164 -1.63 -30.17 18.87
C THR A 164 -1.95 -31.50 18.18
N LEU A 165 -1.47 -31.71 16.94
CA LEU A 165 -1.62 -32.97 16.24
C LEU A 165 -0.89 -34.11 16.94
N PHE A 166 0.30 -33.87 17.45
CA PHE A 166 1.08 -34.86 18.21
C PHE A 166 0.37 -35.30 19.50
N LEU A 167 -0.36 -34.43 20.17
CA LEU A 167 -1.16 -34.74 21.35
C LEU A 167 -2.53 -35.39 21.02
N THR A 168 -3.17 -34.98 19.94
CA THR A 168 -4.50 -35.48 19.56
C THR A 168 -4.48 -36.89 18.96
N ILE A 169 -3.44 -37.27 18.21
CA ILE A 169 -3.31 -38.59 17.61
C ILE A 169 -3.29 -39.70 18.66
N PRO A 170 -2.41 -39.71 19.69
CA PRO A 170 -2.45 -40.74 20.74
C PRO A 170 -3.74 -40.72 21.54
N PHE A 171 -4.37 -39.56 21.73
CA PHE A 171 -5.67 -39.46 22.42
C PHE A 171 -6.79 -40.11 21.64
N ILE A 172 -6.84 -39.92 20.31
CA ILE A 172 -7.82 -40.56 19.45
C ILE A 172 -7.60 -42.09 19.43
N ILE A 173 -6.36 -42.55 19.35
CA ILE A 173 -6.02 -43.99 19.39
C ILE A 173 -6.43 -44.60 20.73
N ALA A 174 -6.12 -43.95 21.84
CA ALA A 174 -6.46 -44.41 23.19
C ALA A 174 -7.97 -44.51 23.43
N PHE A 175 -8.78 -43.67 22.81
CA PHE A 175 -10.24 -43.72 22.91
C PHE A 175 -10.90 -44.64 21.90
N SER A 176 -10.35 -44.80 20.69
CA SER A 176 -10.92 -45.62 19.64
C SER A 176 -10.77 -47.14 19.91
N VAL A 177 -9.66 -47.55 20.55
CA VAL A 177 -9.38 -48.98 20.82
C VAL A 177 -10.40 -49.60 21.81
N PRO A 178 -10.72 -49.00 22.97
CA PRO A 178 -11.71 -49.59 23.88
C PRO A 178 -13.14 -49.50 23.32
N LEU A 179 -13.45 -48.52 22.44
CA LEU A 179 -14.75 -48.37 21.81
C LEU A 179 -14.99 -49.46 20.70
N ALA A 180 -13.92 -49.96 20.10
CA ALA A 180 -13.95 -51.00 19.06
C ALA A 180 -14.02 -52.43 19.67
N LEU A 181 -13.74 -52.54 21.00
CA LEU A 181 -13.76 -53.78 21.73
C LEU A 181 -15.11 -54.00 22.55
N LEU A 182 -15.99 -53.03 22.55
CA LEU A 182 -17.34 -53.09 23.11
C LEU A 182 -18.36 -53.38 22.02
#